data_abb75f7fe5da8330d643c6ca724c814c
#
_entry.id   abb75f7fe5da8330d643c6ca724c814c
#
_cell.length_a   1.000
_cell.length_b   1.000
_cell.length_c   1.000
_cell.angle_alpha   90.00
_cell.angle_beta   90.00
_cell.angle_gamma   90.00
#
_symmetry.space_group_name_H-M   'P 1'
#
loop_
_entity.id
_entity.type
_entity.pdbx_description
1 polymer ?
#
loop_
_entity_poly.entity_id
_entity_poly.type
_entity_poly.pdbx_seq_one_letter_code
_entity_poly.pdbx_strand_id
1 'polypeptide(L)'
;DGINAGYIIEDSDAVKKLARSLDEKTPKILVSRKTGAIEDFVSSGFSIHSGDYTARKVAVASYIVTFVCFCIGTFMSKSLLTGLLCATGAAAFMAPLSQTLVTAVPSALMQKSLEKVGALVNGWKGIDQLSKTTHVNFDAKHLFPKGTVILHGIKTFEKERIDLAIMYAASVLVKECETLRPLFMDVIEGKTDILYPVENCEYIQCGGYVAWVEKTRVIIGNRSLMEKYDVAMPPVSIETVFIKQGRKPVYLAVGGKLFGMFAVSYHPDETVKENLDKLIERDVNIILSSTDFNIDPALIEQVYGV
;
A
#
# COMPACT_ATOMS: atom_id res chain seq x y z
N ASP A 1 -10.23 -0.03 15.38
CA ASP A 1 -8.99 0.76 15.37
C ASP A 1 -7.80 -0.13 14.99
N GLY A 2 -7.80 -0.66 13.73
CA GLY A 2 -6.74 -1.54 13.26
C GLY A 2 -5.46 -0.76 12.98
N ILE A 3 -4.39 -1.08 13.68
CA ILE A 3 -3.03 -0.78 13.22
C ILE A 3 -2.77 -1.79 12.10
N ASN A 4 -2.70 -1.32 10.86
CA ASN A 4 -2.24 -2.16 9.77
C ASN A 4 -0.74 -2.39 9.96
N ALA A 5 -0.36 -3.53 10.52
CA ALA A 5 1.02 -3.96 10.59
C ALA A 5 1.35 -4.73 9.31
N GLY A 6 2.30 -4.23 8.54
CA GLY A 6 2.87 -4.97 7.41
C GLY A 6 4.10 -5.73 7.87
N TYR A 7 4.31 -6.92 7.32
CA TYR A 7 5.52 -7.71 7.54
C TYR A 7 6.50 -7.48 6.39
N ILE A 8 7.76 -7.29 6.73
CA ILE A 8 8.83 -7.11 5.76
C ILE A 8 9.56 -8.44 5.58
N ILE A 9 9.78 -8.82 4.34
CA ILE A 9 10.62 -9.96 4.00
C ILE A 9 12.07 -9.52 4.17
N GLU A 10 12.74 -10.09 5.18
CA GLU A 10 14.04 -9.61 5.70
C GLU A 10 15.15 -9.47 4.66
N ASP A 11 15.12 -10.23 3.57
CA ASP A 11 16.22 -10.30 2.59
C ASP A 11 15.92 -9.67 1.23
N SER A 12 14.79 -8.98 1.05
CA SER A 12 14.50 -8.34 -0.22
C SER A 12 15.41 -7.13 -0.47
N ASP A 13 15.80 -6.91 -1.73
CA ASP A 13 16.60 -5.74 -2.11
C ASP A 13 15.86 -4.42 -1.86
N ALA A 14 14.53 -4.43 -1.94
CA ALA A 14 13.69 -3.29 -1.61
C ALA A 14 13.84 -2.89 -0.13
N VAL A 15 13.84 -3.87 0.79
CA VAL A 15 14.03 -3.61 2.22
C VAL A 15 15.44 -3.12 2.51
N LYS A 16 16.46 -3.70 1.86
CA LYS A 16 17.85 -3.23 1.98
C LYS A 16 18.02 -1.80 1.48
N LYS A 17 17.39 -1.43 0.37
CA LYS A 17 17.37 -0.06 -0.15
C LYS A 17 16.66 0.89 0.82
N LEU A 18 15.48 0.48 1.35
CA LEU A 18 14.73 1.27 2.32
C LEU A 18 15.53 1.48 3.61
N ALA A 19 16.12 0.44 4.18
CA ALA A 19 16.95 0.53 5.37
C ALA A 19 18.15 1.48 5.18
N ARG A 20 18.82 1.43 4.01
CA ARG A 20 19.89 2.35 3.67
C ARG A 20 19.41 3.81 3.58
N SER A 21 18.20 4.04 3.04
CA SER A 21 17.63 5.39 2.92
C SER A 21 17.25 5.98 4.29
N LEU A 22 16.95 5.15 5.27
CA LEU A 22 16.57 5.55 6.62
C LEU A 22 17.76 5.57 7.61
N ASP A 23 18.95 5.15 7.17
CA ASP A 23 20.15 4.97 8.00
C ASP A 23 19.91 4.10 9.24
N GLU A 24 19.03 3.12 9.11
CA GLU A 24 18.57 2.22 10.16
C GLU A 24 18.87 0.76 9.85
N LYS A 25 18.90 -0.07 10.91
CA LYS A 25 18.86 -1.53 10.75
C LYS A 25 17.56 -1.92 10.09
N THR A 26 17.60 -2.95 9.23
CA THR A 26 16.43 -3.46 8.50
C THR A 26 15.23 -3.62 9.43
N PRO A 27 14.15 -2.85 9.25
CA PRO A 27 12.99 -2.94 10.11
C PRO A 27 12.26 -4.27 9.85
N LYS A 28 11.79 -4.92 10.92
CA LYS A 28 11.03 -6.18 10.83
C LYS A 28 9.54 -5.96 10.60
N ILE A 29 9.03 -4.79 10.96
CA ILE A 29 7.61 -4.45 10.90
C ILE A 29 7.46 -3.02 10.41
N LEU A 30 6.66 -2.84 9.36
CA LEU A 30 6.18 -1.53 8.93
C LEU A 30 4.84 -1.25 9.63
N VAL A 31 4.81 -0.21 10.42
CA VAL A 31 3.56 0.27 11.04
C VAL A 31 3.09 1.48 10.26
N SER A 32 1.91 1.39 9.65
CA SER A 32 1.31 2.56 9.03
C SER A 32 0.87 3.54 10.13
N ARG A 33 1.31 4.80 10.01
CA ARG A 33 0.88 5.85 10.92
C ARG A 33 -0.59 6.19 10.63
N LYS A 34 -1.45 6.20 11.66
CA LYS A 34 -2.78 6.80 11.53
C LYS A 34 -2.59 8.30 11.31
N THR A 35 -2.80 8.73 10.09
CA THR A 35 -2.96 10.15 9.77
C THR A 35 -4.45 10.42 9.65
N GLY A 36 -4.92 11.53 10.22
CA GLY A 36 -6.27 11.98 9.96
C GLY A 36 -6.32 12.42 8.48
N ALA A 37 -6.88 11.58 7.61
CA ALA A 37 -6.89 11.83 6.16
C ALA A 37 -7.42 13.23 5.80
N ILE A 38 -8.39 13.74 6.56
CA ILE A 38 -8.95 15.09 6.40
C ILE A 38 -7.94 16.17 6.85
N GLU A 39 -7.28 15.97 7.98
CA GLU A 39 -6.30 16.92 8.51
C GLU A 39 -5.06 17.00 7.60
N ASP A 40 -4.58 15.88 7.12
CA ASP A 40 -3.47 15.83 6.17
C ASP A 40 -3.85 16.43 4.82
N PHE A 41 -5.08 16.22 4.35
CA PHE A 41 -5.59 16.82 3.13
C PHE A 41 -5.62 18.35 3.25
N VAL A 42 -6.20 18.89 4.31
CA VAL A 42 -6.29 20.33 4.54
C VAL A 42 -4.90 20.95 4.72
N SER A 43 -4.04 20.35 5.55
CA SER A 43 -2.68 20.86 5.79
C SER A 43 -1.81 20.82 4.54
N SER A 44 -2.01 19.84 3.67
CA SER A 44 -1.30 19.74 2.38
C SER A 44 -1.73 20.82 1.40
N GLY A 45 -3.03 21.17 1.38
CA GLY A 45 -3.56 22.26 0.55
C GLY A 45 -2.97 23.64 0.89
N PHE A 46 -2.66 23.86 2.17
CA PHE A 46 -2.05 25.12 2.65
C PHE A 46 -0.53 25.06 2.79
N SER A 47 0.12 23.97 2.38
CA SER A 47 1.57 23.85 2.46
C SER A 47 2.26 24.85 1.52
N ILE A 48 3.29 25.52 2.05
CA ILE A 48 4.08 26.48 1.29
C ILE A 48 5.01 25.70 0.34
N HIS A 49 4.98 26.06 -0.93
CA HIS A 49 5.86 25.52 -1.94
C HIS A 49 7.32 25.97 -1.73
N SER A 50 8.29 25.14 -2.11
CA SER A 50 9.71 25.54 -2.10
C SER A 50 9.97 26.79 -2.97
N GLY A 51 9.24 26.95 -4.08
CA GLY A 51 9.25 28.13 -4.92
C GLY A 51 8.75 29.37 -4.21
N ASP A 52 7.71 29.27 -3.37
CA ASP A 52 7.20 30.41 -2.59
C ASP A 52 8.21 30.87 -1.54
N TYR A 53 8.99 29.95 -0.97
CA TYR A 53 10.08 30.30 -0.08
C TYR A 53 11.19 31.07 -0.81
N THR A 54 11.52 30.66 -2.03
CA THR A 54 12.46 31.38 -2.89
C THR A 54 11.87 32.75 -3.31
N ALA A 55 10.59 32.79 -3.70
CA ALA A 55 9.91 34.00 -4.05
C ALA A 55 9.91 35.04 -2.88
N ARG A 56 9.74 34.60 -1.64
CA ARG A 56 9.85 35.46 -0.46
C ARG A 56 11.23 36.10 -0.32
N LYS A 57 12.31 35.32 -0.55
CA LYS A 57 13.69 35.84 -0.53
C LYS A 57 13.93 36.84 -1.64
N VAL A 58 13.44 36.53 -2.84
CA VAL A 58 13.52 37.47 -4.00
C VAL A 58 12.70 38.72 -3.75
N ALA A 59 11.52 38.63 -3.13
CA ALA A 59 10.71 39.77 -2.77
C ALA A 59 11.46 40.71 -1.82
N VAL A 60 12.13 40.21 -0.79
CA VAL A 60 12.94 41.05 0.11
C VAL A 60 14.06 41.75 -0.67
N ALA A 61 14.77 41.02 -1.55
CA ALA A 61 15.80 41.64 -2.39
C ALA A 61 15.21 42.69 -3.34
N SER A 62 14.01 42.44 -3.88
CA SER A 62 13.33 43.39 -4.79
C SER A 62 12.96 44.70 -4.07
N TYR A 63 12.55 44.65 -2.80
CA TYR A 63 12.29 45.87 -2.03
C TYR A 63 13.55 46.72 -1.85
N ILE A 64 14.69 46.06 -1.56
CA ILE A 64 15.98 46.78 -1.42
C ILE A 64 16.36 47.43 -2.76
N VAL A 65 16.30 46.71 -3.86
CA VAL A 65 16.61 47.26 -5.19
C VAL A 65 15.67 48.40 -5.58
N THR A 66 14.36 48.24 -5.34
CA THR A 66 13.35 49.28 -5.59
C THR A 66 13.66 50.54 -4.80
N PHE A 67 14.03 50.39 -3.53
CA PHE A 67 14.41 51.55 -2.69
C PHE A 67 15.69 52.23 -3.20
N VAL A 68 16.69 51.45 -3.60
CA VAL A 68 17.92 52.01 -4.19
C VAL A 68 17.63 52.74 -5.49
N CYS A 69 16.80 52.19 -6.38
CA CYS A 69 16.37 52.85 -7.63
C CYS A 69 15.59 54.15 -7.35
N PHE A 70 14.77 54.15 -6.31
CA PHE A 70 14.07 55.36 -5.86
C PHE A 70 15.07 56.48 -5.46
N CYS A 71 16.04 56.15 -4.61
CA CYS A 71 17.04 57.08 -4.15
C CYS A 71 17.89 57.64 -5.30
N ILE A 72 18.39 56.76 -6.16
CA ILE A 72 19.20 57.18 -7.34
C ILE A 72 18.37 58.07 -8.27
N GLY A 73 17.15 57.67 -8.62
CA GLY A 73 16.26 58.43 -9.49
C GLY A 73 15.93 59.82 -8.94
N THR A 74 15.65 59.92 -7.64
CA THR A 74 15.38 61.20 -6.97
C THR A 74 16.61 62.09 -6.92
N PHE A 75 17.79 61.52 -6.58
CA PHE A 75 19.01 62.29 -6.44
C PHE A 75 19.52 62.80 -7.77
N MET A 76 19.51 62.00 -8.85
CA MET A 76 19.98 62.40 -10.17
C MET A 76 19.06 63.43 -10.85
N SER A 77 17.75 63.24 -10.73
CA SER A 77 16.77 64.13 -11.42
C SER A 77 16.34 65.34 -10.57
N LYS A 78 16.69 65.36 -9.29
CA LYS A 78 16.19 66.35 -8.29
C LYS A 78 14.66 66.41 -8.26
N SER A 79 13.97 65.37 -8.69
CA SER A 79 12.51 65.30 -8.80
C SER A 79 12.02 64.02 -8.11
N LEU A 80 11.12 64.16 -7.16
CA LEU A 80 10.50 63.06 -6.44
C LEU A 80 9.66 62.17 -7.40
N LEU A 81 9.03 62.82 -8.40
CA LEU A 81 8.23 62.09 -9.37
C LEU A 81 9.05 61.11 -10.19
N THR A 82 10.25 61.50 -10.63
CA THR A 82 11.15 60.64 -11.39
C THR A 82 11.66 59.47 -10.50
N GLY A 83 11.94 59.73 -9.23
CA GLY A 83 12.28 58.68 -8.28
C GLY A 83 11.17 57.64 -8.11
N LEU A 84 9.92 58.07 -8.00
CA LEU A 84 8.75 57.18 -7.94
C LEU A 84 8.58 56.35 -9.23
N LEU A 85 8.77 56.97 -10.41
CA LEU A 85 8.72 56.26 -11.68
C LEU A 85 9.80 55.20 -11.80
N CYS A 86 11.02 55.48 -11.36
CA CYS A 86 12.11 54.51 -11.31
C CYS A 86 11.80 53.35 -10.33
N ALA A 87 11.24 53.67 -9.17
CA ALA A 87 10.87 52.67 -8.18
C ALA A 87 9.74 51.77 -8.67
N THR A 88 8.69 52.30 -9.28
CA THR A 88 7.58 51.53 -9.83
C THR A 88 8.03 50.64 -10.98
N GLY A 89 8.90 51.14 -11.86
CA GLY A 89 9.51 50.33 -12.93
C GLY A 89 10.35 49.20 -12.40
N ALA A 90 11.21 49.44 -11.41
CA ALA A 90 12.02 48.40 -10.76
C ALA A 90 11.15 47.37 -10.04
N ALA A 91 10.11 47.80 -9.31
CA ALA A 91 9.18 46.90 -8.64
C ALA A 91 8.42 45.99 -9.62
N ALA A 92 7.92 46.56 -10.73
CA ALA A 92 7.21 45.82 -11.75
C ALA A 92 8.11 44.77 -12.44
N PHE A 93 9.36 45.14 -12.72
CA PHE A 93 10.31 44.23 -13.37
C PHE A 93 10.80 43.11 -12.45
N MET A 94 10.98 43.39 -11.15
CA MET A 94 11.46 42.43 -10.18
C MET A 94 10.36 41.62 -9.48
N ALA A 95 9.08 41.90 -9.79
CA ALA A 95 7.98 41.13 -9.21
C ALA A 95 8.12 39.62 -9.55
N PRO A 96 8.08 38.72 -8.58
CA PRO A 96 8.32 37.30 -8.81
C PRO A 96 7.11 36.58 -9.45
N LEU A 97 6.44 37.21 -10.40
CA LEU A 97 5.27 36.64 -11.10
C LEU A 97 5.62 35.37 -11.90
N SER A 98 6.81 35.35 -12.50
CA SER A 98 7.31 34.18 -13.22
C SER A 98 7.44 32.96 -12.31
N GLN A 99 7.82 33.14 -11.06
CA GLN A 99 7.96 32.06 -10.09
C GLN A 99 6.60 31.39 -9.80
N THR A 100 5.55 32.19 -9.63
CA THR A 100 4.18 31.68 -9.43
C THR A 100 3.70 30.90 -10.65
N LEU A 101 3.98 31.36 -11.85
CA LEU A 101 3.61 30.68 -13.09
C LEU A 101 4.38 29.36 -13.27
N VAL A 102 5.67 29.36 -12.98
CA VAL A 102 6.52 28.15 -13.06
C VAL A 102 6.05 27.04 -12.10
N THR A 103 5.44 27.39 -10.98
CA THR A 103 4.92 26.41 -10.02
C THR A 103 3.46 26.03 -10.27
N ALA A 104 2.61 27.02 -10.55
CA ALA A 104 1.18 26.81 -10.71
C ALA A 104 0.82 26.04 -11.99
N VAL A 105 1.47 26.38 -13.12
CA VAL A 105 1.14 25.76 -14.42
C VAL A 105 1.47 24.28 -14.46
N PRO A 106 2.68 23.78 -14.09
CA PRO A 106 2.96 22.35 -14.03
C PRO A 106 2.06 21.61 -13.06
N SER A 107 1.76 22.21 -11.89
CA SER A 107 0.86 21.61 -10.91
C SER A 107 -0.55 21.42 -11.46
N ALA A 108 -1.09 22.43 -12.15
CA ALA A 108 -2.40 22.35 -12.79
C ALA A 108 -2.43 21.31 -13.93
N LEU A 109 -1.37 21.22 -14.74
CA LEU A 109 -1.26 20.24 -15.80
C LEU A 109 -1.17 18.82 -15.25
N MET A 110 -0.40 18.62 -14.18
CA MET A 110 -0.29 17.32 -13.50
C MET A 110 -1.63 16.92 -12.89
N GLN A 111 -2.31 17.83 -12.20
CA GLN A 111 -3.66 17.60 -11.66
C GLN A 111 -4.62 17.13 -12.76
N LYS A 112 -4.66 17.85 -13.89
CA LYS A 112 -5.50 17.48 -15.03
C LYS A 112 -5.17 16.12 -15.64
N SER A 113 -3.89 15.71 -15.58
CA SER A 113 -3.47 14.38 -16.05
C SER A 113 -3.92 13.28 -15.10
N LEU A 114 -3.84 13.52 -13.79
CA LEU A 114 -4.24 12.60 -12.74
C LEU A 114 -5.77 12.41 -12.69
N GLU A 115 -6.53 13.48 -12.90
CA GLU A 115 -8.00 13.40 -13.01
C GLU A 115 -8.48 12.41 -14.08
N LYS A 116 -7.75 12.29 -15.19
CA LYS A 116 -8.09 11.32 -16.26
C LYS A 116 -8.01 9.86 -15.82
N VAL A 117 -7.19 9.56 -14.83
CA VAL A 117 -7.03 8.22 -14.25
C VAL A 117 -7.78 8.08 -12.91
N GLY A 118 -8.62 9.06 -12.57
CA GLY A 118 -9.41 9.05 -11.34
C GLY A 118 -8.61 9.34 -10.07
N ALA A 119 -7.41 9.92 -10.20
CA ALA A 119 -6.55 10.29 -9.07
C ALA A 119 -6.62 11.79 -8.78
N LEU A 120 -6.59 12.15 -7.49
CA LEU A 120 -6.54 13.52 -7.02
C LEU A 120 -5.31 13.68 -6.12
N VAL A 121 -4.47 14.66 -6.44
CA VAL A 121 -3.34 15.05 -5.59
C VAL A 121 -3.60 16.44 -5.05
N ASN A 122 -3.56 16.59 -3.74
CA ASN A 122 -3.85 17.84 -3.07
C ASN A 122 -2.58 18.66 -2.83
N GLY A 123 -2.53 19.81 -3.48
CA GLY A 123 -1.48 20.79 -3.30
C GLY A 123 -0.10 20.34 -3.78
N TRP A 124 0.85 21.26 -3.68
CA TRP A 124 2.22 20.99 -4.08
C TRP A 124 2.94 19.94 -3.25
N LYS A 125 2.64 19.87 -1.95
CA LYS A 125 3.27 18.90 -1.05
C LYS A 125 3.03 17.45 -1.50
N GLY A 126 1.81 17.16 -1.96
CA GLY A 126 1.49 15.84 -2.52
C GLY A 126 2.28 15.55 -3.79
N ILE A 127 2.41 16.53 -4.69
CA ILE A 127 3.19 16.40 -5.93
C ILE A 127 4.68 16.20 -5.63
N ASP A 128 5.24 16.98 -4.70
CA ASP A 128 6.64 16.88 -4.30
C ASP A 128 6.94 15.53 -3.62
N GLN A 129 6.05 15.05 -2.78
CA GLN A 129 6.15 13.72 -2.17
C GLN A 129 6.09 12.61 -3.22
N LEU A 130 5.13 12.70 -4.15
CA LEU A 130 4.98 11.71 -5.21
C LEU A 130 6.23 11.64 -6.10
N SER A 131 6.82 12.79 -6.43
CA SER A 131 8.04 12.85 -7.26
C SER A 131 9.28 12.26 -6.57
N LYS A 132 9.29 12.20 -5.25
CA LYS A 132 10.38 11.68 -4.42
C LYS A 132 10.12 10.25 -3.92
N THR A 133 8.97 9.68 -4.28
CA THR A 133 8.59 8.34 -3.85
C THR A 133 9.50 7.32 -4.51
N THR A 134 10.24 6.57 -3.71
CA THR A 134 11.12 5.49 -4.12
C THR A 134 10.58 4.11 -3.73
N HIS A 135 9.61 4.08 -2.83
CA HIS A 135 9.03 2.85 -2.30
C HIS A 135 7.51 3.01 -2.20
N VAL A 136 6.78 1.98 -2.61
CA VAL A 136 5.32 1.91 -2.49
C VAL A 136 4.95 0.64 -1.73
N ASN A 137 4.12 0.80 -0.70
CA ASN A 137 3.58 -0.32 0.05
C ASN A 137 2.19 -0.67 -0.47
N PHE A 138 2.02 -1.92 -0.90
CA PHE A 138 0.74 -2.48 -1.33
C PHE A 138 0.26 -3.53 -0.35
N ASP A 139 -1.04 -3.57 -0.15
CA ASP A 139 -1.70 -4.73 0.45
C ASP A 139 -1.89 -5.81 -0.63
N ALA A 140 -1.65 -7.06 -0.28
CA ALA A 140 -1.76 -8.21 -1.18
C ALA A 140 -3.13 -8.34 -1.88
N LYS A 141 -4.20 -7.85 -1.25
CA LYS A 141 -5.53 -7.79 -1.89
C LYS A 141 -5.57 -6.96 -3.18
N HIS A 142 -4.68 -5.98 -3.31
CA HIS A 142 -4.59 -5.17 -4.54
C HIS A 142 -3.84 -5.89 -5.65
N LEU A 143 -2.98 -6.87 -5.30
CA LEU A 143 -2.32 -7.73 -6.29
C LEU A 143 -3.22 -8.88 -6.73
N PHE A 144 -4.07 -9.36 -5.84
CA PHE A 144 -4.99 -10.45 -6.09
C PHE A 144 -6.45 -9.98 -5.97
N PRO A 145 -6.97 -9.24 -6.97
CA PRO A 145 -8.37 -8.82 -6.98
C PRO A 145 -9.32 -10.03 -7.11
N LYS A 146 -10.61 -9.78 -6.94
CA LYS A 146 -11.64 -10.81 -7.03
C LYS A 146 -11.53 -11.58 -8.35
N GLY A 147 -11.51 -12.92 -8.27
CA GLY A 147 -11.43 -13.82 -9.42
C GLY A 147 -10.01 -14.30 -9.76
N THR A 148 -8.95 -13.73 -9.16
CA THR A 148 -7.57 -14.19 -9.39
C THR A 148 -7.15 -15.32 -8.46
N VAL A 149 -7.83 -15.50 -7.33
CA VAL A 149 -7.64 -16.63 -6.44
C VAL A 149 -8.74 -17.65 -6.69
N ILE A 150 -8.37 -18.87 -7.02
CA ILE A 150 -9.31 -19.94 -7.45
C ILE A 150 -9.22 -21.13 -6.51
N LEU A 151 -10.38 -21.62 -6.06
CA LEU A 151 -10.51 -22.87 -5.33
C LEU A 151 -10.70 -24.03 -6.31
N HIS A 152 -9.77 -24.98 -6.31
CA HIS A 152 -9.81 -26.15 -7.19
C HIS A 152 -10.49 -27.37 -6.57
N GLY A 153 -10.53 -27.43 -5.26
CA GLY A 153 -11.17 -28.53 -4.57
C GLY A 153 -11.00 -28.46 -3.07
N ILE A 154 -11.86 -29.24 -2.41
CA ILE A 154 -11.89 -29.40 -0.97
C ILE A 154 -11.76 -30.88 -0.68
N LYS A 155 -10.84 -31.24 0.20
CA LYS A 155 -10.68 -32.60 0.70
C LYS A 155 -10.90 -32.59 2.21
N THR A 156 -11.83 -33.41 2.68
CA THR A 156 -12.04 -33.63 4.12
C THR A 156 -11.34 -34.91 4.57
N PHE A 157 -11.01 -35.00 5.84
CA PHE A 157 -10.37 -36.13 6.48
C PHE A 157 -11.35 -36.77 7.47
N GLU A 158 -11.13 -38.02 7.81
CA GLU A 158 -11.92 -38.79 8.81
C GLU A 158 -13.45 -38.79 8.57
N LYS A 159 -13.90 -38.73 7.29
CA LYS A 159 -15.32 -38.68 6.90
C LYS A 159 -16.06 -37.43 7.37
N GLU A 160 -15.33 -36.34 7.65
CA GLU A 160 -15.92 -35.09 8.03
C GLU A 160 -16.73 -34.46 6.89
N ARG A 161 -17.73 -33.68 7.27
CA ARG A 161 -18.66 -33.04 6.32
C ARG A 161 -18.03 -31.82 5.65
N ILE A 162 -18.08 -31.78 4.31
CA ILE A 162 -17.51 -30.69 3.52
C ILE A 162 -18.15 -29.34 3.85
N ASP A 163 -19.48 -29.31 4.08
CA ASP A 163 -20.20 -28.10 4.44
C ASP A 163 -19.71 -27.49 5.76
N LEU A 164 -19.42 -28.31 6.77
CA LEU A 164 -18.83 -27.85 8.02
C LEU A 164 -17.40 -27.32 7.82
N ALA A 165 -16.60 -27.98 6.97
CA ALA A 165 -15.26 -27.50 6.63
C ALA A 165 -15.32 -26.10 6.00
N ILE A 166 -16.24 -25.89 5.06
CA ILE A 166 -16.46 -24.59 4.43
C ILE A 166 -16.89 -23.56 5.48
N MET A 167 -17.83 -23.90 6.35
CA MET A 167 -18.34 -22.98 7.35
C MET A 167 -17.26 -22.51 8.34
N TYR A 168 -16.46 -23.43 8.90
CA TYR A 168 -15.36 -23.07 9.78
C TYR A 168 -14.31 -22.22 9.08
N ALA A 169 -13.91 -22.61 7.86
CA ALA A 169 -12.91 -21.86 7.09
C ALA A 169 -13.42 -20.46 6.70
N ALA A 170 -14.63 -20.38 6.19
CA ALA A 170 -15.25 -19.10 5.79
C ALA A 170 -15.44 -18.16 6.99
N SER A 171 -15.86 -18.68 8.16
CA SER A 171 -16.05 -17.86 9.35
C SER A 171 -14.78 -17.09 9.75
N VAL A 172 -13.62 -17.70 9.60
CA VAL A 172 -12.32 -17.04 9.90
C VAL A 172 -11.82 -16.25 8.72
N LEU A 173 -11.72 -16.85 7.53
CA LEU A 173 -11.05 -16.23 6.38
C LEU A 173 -11.80 -15.05 5.78
N VAL A 174 -13.13 -15.05 5.79
CA VAL A 174 -13.94 -13.92 5.34
C VAL A 174 -13.72 -12.69 6.22
N LYS A 175 -13.48 -12.89 7.50
CA LYS A 175 -13.27 -11.80 8.44
C LYS A 175 -11.82 -11.29 8.43
N GLU A 176 -10.85 -12.21 8.45
CA GLU A 176 -9.47 -11.90 8.79
C GLU A 176 -8.51 -11.85 7.57
N CYS A 177 -8.80 -12.59 6.50
CA CYS A 177 -7.92 -12.67 5.32
C CYS A 177 -8.52 -11.92 4.12
N GLU A 178 -8.09 -10.70 3.87
CA GLU A 178 -8.67 -9.88 2.81
C GLU A 178 -8.46 -10.46 1.40
N THR A 179 -7.36 -11.18 1.16
CA THR A 179 -7.06 -11.80 -0.14
C THR A 179 -7.94 -13.02 -0.42
N LEU A 180 -8.19 -13.87 0.59
CA LEU A 180 -9.04 -15.05 0.45
C LEU A 180 -10.53 -14.75 0.67
N ARG A 181 -10.86 -13.59 1.22
CA ARG A 181 -12.26 -13.18 1.46
C ARG A 181 -13.16 -13.31 0.23
N PRO A 182 -12.80 -12.76 -0.96
CA PRO A 182 -13.67 -12.85 -2.13
C PRO A 182 -13.95 -14.30 -2.53
N LEU A 183 -12.93 -15.17 -2.45
CA LEU A 183 -13.06 -16.58 -2.76
C LEU A 183 -14.07 -17.29 -1.85
N PHE A 184 -13.92 -17.12 -0.52
CA PHE A 184 -14.81 -17.77 0.44
C PHE A 184 -16.20 -17.14 0.45
N MET A 185 -16.33 -15.84 0.16
CA MET A 185 -17.64 -15.20 -0.06
C MET A 185 -18.38 -15.81 -1.25
N ASP A 186 -17.69 -16.11 -2.34
CA ASP A 186 -18.31 -16.77 -3.49
C ASP A 186 -18.71 -18.22 -3.17
N VAL A 187 -17.90 -18.96 -2.38
CA VAL A 187 -18.22 -20.32 -1.94
C VAL A 187 -19.48 -20.38 -1.08
N ILE A 188 -19.69 -19.37 -0.22
CA ILE A 188 -20.91 -19.28 0.62
C ILE A 188 -22.04 -18.50 -0.05
N GLU A 189 -21.93 -18.19 -1.35
CA GLU A 189 -22.93 -17.42 -2.11
C GLU A 189 -23.28 -16.05 -1.46
N GLY A 190 -22.32 -15.42 -0.80
CA GLY A 190 -22.53 -14.14 -0.13
C GLY A 190 -23.34 -14.20 1.17
N LYS A 191 -23.71 -15.39 1.64
CA LYS A 191 -24.55 -15.57 2.85
C LYS A 191 -23.69 -15.45 4.12
N THR A 192 -23.48 -14.25 4.60
CA THR A 192 -22.66 -13.99 5.80
C THR A 192 -23.38 -14.30 7.10
N ASP A 193 -24.70 -14.38 7.08
CA ASP A 193 -25.59 -14.70 8.22
C ASP A 193 -25.44 -16.14 8.74
N ILE A 194 -24.93 -17.03 7.88
CA ILE A 194 -24.67 -18.43 8.25
C ILE A 194 -23.31 -18.64 8.93
N LEU A 195 -22.42 -17.65 8.91
CA LEU A 195 -21.08 -17.77 9.46
C LEU A 195 -21.09 -17.83 10.98
N TYR A 196 -20.24 -18.66 11.53
CA TYR A 196 -20.08 -18.76 12.97
C TYR A 196 -19.40 -17.52 13.55
N PRO A 197 -19.76 -17.11 14.77
CA PRO A 197 -19.08 -16.03 15.44
C PRO A 197 -17.65 -16.43 15.80
N VAL A 198 -16.68 -15.58 15.40
CA VAL A 198 -15.28 -15.74 15.76
C VAL A 198 -14.99 -14.87 16.98
N GLU A 199 -14.64 -15.49 18.10
CA GLU A 199 -14.42 -14.82 19.37
C GLU A 199 -13.04 -14.18 19.46
N ASN A 200 -11.99 -14.96 19.21
CA ASN A 200 -10.60 -14.52 19.18
C ASN A 200 -9.91 -15.06 17.92
N CYS A 201 -9.14 -14.24 17.25
CA CYS A 201 -8.34 -14.65 16.11
C CYS A 201 -6.94 -14.05 16.20
N GLU A 202 -5.93 -14.89 16.07
CA GLU A 202 -4.54 -14.52 16.05
C GLU A 202 -3.94 -14.93 14.71
N TYR A 203 -3.27 -14.00 14.04
CA TYR A 203 -2.48 -14.29 12.85
C TYR A 203 -1.07 -14.70 13.24
N ILE A 204 -0.67 -15.89 12.85
CA ILE A 204 0.69 -16.41 13.01
C ILE A 204 1.44 -16.15 11.70
N GLN A 205 2.50 -15.36 11.80
CA GLN A 205 3.30 -14.93 10.65
C GLN A 205 3.74 -16.14 9.80
N CYS A 206 3.52 -16.05 8.48
CA CYS A 206 3.85 -17.09 7.50
C CYS A 206 3.23 -18.47 7.78
N GLY A 207 2.28 -18.55 8.70
CA GLY A 207 1.66 -19.81 9.10
C GLY A 207 0.16 -19.87 8.83
N GLY A 208 -0.55 -18.83 9.24
CA GLY A 208 -2.01 -18.76 9.12
C GLY A 208 -2.69 -18.19 10.35
N TYR A 209 -3.87 -18.69 10.65
CA TYR A 209 -4.75 -18.19 11.68
C TYR A 209 -5.05 -19.23 12.74
N VAL A 210 -5.08 -18.80 13.99
CA VAL A 210 -5.60 -19.56 15.12
C VAL A 210 -6.77 -18.79 15.71
N ALA A 211 -7.95 -19.37 15.66
CA ALA A 211 -9.18 -18.71 16.08
C ALA A 211 -10.01 -19.59 17.02
N TRP A 212 -10.88 -18.96 17.79
CA TRP A 212 -11.91 -19.63 18.57
C TRP A 212 -13.25 -19.38 17.90
N VAL A 213 -13.90 -20.46 17.49
CA VAL A 213 -15.19 -20.46 16.83
C VAL A 213 -16.11 -21.39 17.63
N GLU A 214 -17.21 -20.85 18.17
CA GLU A 214 -18.13 -21.62 19.01
C GLU A 214 -17.41 -22.43 20.14
N LYS A 215 -16.48 -21.77 20.85
CA LYS A 215 -15.67 -22.38 21.92
C LYS A 215 -14.74 -23.50 21.45
N THR A 216 -14.61 -23.73 20.16
CA THR A 216 -13.72 -24.72 19.58
C THR A 216 -12.54 -24.02 18.91
N ARG A 217 -11.33 -24.51 19.17
CA ARG A 217 -10.12 -23.98 18.51
C ARG A 217 -10.09 -24.41 17.05
N VAL A 218 -10.04 -23.43 16.17
CA VAL A 218 -9.92 -23.60 14.72
C VAL A 218 -8.57 -23.07 14.28
N ILE A 219 -7.82 -23.87 13.53
CA ILE A 219 -6.52 -23.50 12.98
C ILE A 219 -6.63 -23.58 11.46
N ILE A 220 -6.26 -22.50 10.77
CA ILE A 220 -6.29 -22.43 9.31
C ILE A 220 -4.93 -21.93 8.85
N GLY A 221 -4.26 -22.70 8.00
CA GLY A 221 -2.93 -22.32 7.55
C GLY A 221 -2.20 -23.39 6.76
N ASN A 222 -0.89 -23.22 6.69
CA ASN A 222 0.00 -24.16 6.03
C ASN A 222 0.38 -25.34 6.96
N ARG A 223 1.14 -26.29 6.40
CA ARG A 223 1.62 -27.47 7.15
C ARG A 223 2.42 -27.09 8.39
N SER A 224 3.32 -26.12 8.29
CA SER A 224 4.17 -25.71 9.42
C SER A 224 3.37 -25.22 10.62
N LEU A 225 2.25 -24.54 10.38
CA LEU A 225 1.35 -24.12 11.45
C LEU A 225 0.66 -25.33 12.09
N MET A 226 0.20 -26.29 11.28
CA MET A 226 -0.45 -27.50 11.79
C MET A 226 0.50 -28.30 12.68
N GLU A 227 1.74 -28.52 12.23
CA GLU A 227 2.79 -29.22 12.99
C GLU A 227 3.15 -28.46 14.28
N LYS A 228 3.21 -27.13 14.26
CA LYS A 228 3.45 -26.29 15.46
C LYS A 228 2.40 -26.50 16.54
N TYR A 229 1.18 -26.86 16.16
CA TYR A 229 0.06 -27.10 17.08
C TYR A 229 -0.26 -28.58 17.26
N ASP A 230 0.71 -29.48 16.96
CA ASP A 230 0.62 -30.94 17.13
C ASP A 230 -0.56 -31.60 16.40
N VAL A 231 -1.00 -31.02 15.27
CA VAL A 231 -2.03 -31.59 14.41
C VAL A 231 -1.41 -32.71 13.56
N ALA A 232 -1.96 -33.89 13.62
CA ALA A 232 -1.51 -35.05 12.82
C ALA A 232 -1.71 -34.75 11.32
N MET A 233 -0.59 -34.68 10.57
CA MET A 233 -0.61 -34.33 9.15
C MET A 233 -0.54 -35.56 8.24
N PRO A 234 -1.20 -35.51 7.07
CA PRO A 234 -1.10 -36.56 6.07
C PRO A 234 0.30 -36.59 5.44
N PRO A 235 0.68 -37.70 4.76
CA PRO A 235 1.95 -37.78 4.06
C PRO A 235 2.15 -36.63 3.06
N VAL A 236 3.37 -36.09 2.98
CA VAL A 236 3.75 -34.97 2.08
C VAL A 236 3.46 -35.27 0.60
N SER A 237 3.41 -36.55 0.23
CA SER A 237 3.06 -36.97 -1.14
C SER A 237 1.72 -36.44 -1.62
N ILE A 238 0.75 -36.20 -0.71
CA ILE A 238 -0.54 -35.64 -1.04
C ILE A 238 -0.39 -34.16 -1.46
N GLU A 239 0.43 -33.39 -0.76
CA GLU A 239 0.70 -31.99 -1.08
C GLU A 239 1.46 -31.84 -2.40
N THR A 240 2.44 -32.71 -2.61
CA THR A 240 3.32 -32.65 -3.79
C THR A 240 2.50 -32.70 -5.09
N VAL A 241 1.38 -33.40 -5.11
CA VAL A 241 0.48 -33.46 -6.28
C VAL A 241 -0.13 -32.08 -6.55
N PHE A 242 -0.58 -31.39 -5.51
CA PHE A 242 -1.19 -30.07 -5.66
C PHE A 242 -0.14 -29.00 -5.99
N ILE A 243 1.00 -29.00 -5.32
CA ILE A 243 2.10 -28.07 -5.54
C ILE A 243 2.64 -28.17 -6.97
N LYS A 244 2.80 -29.39 -7.51
CA LYS A 244 3.21 -29.60 -8.92
C LYS A 244 2.22 -29.02 -9.93
N GLN A 245 0.97 -28.82 -9.52
CA GLN A 245 -0.09 -28.18 -10.33
C GLN A 245 -0.20 -26.66 -10.08
N GLY A 246 0.76 -26.05 -9.38
CA GLY A 246 0.73 -24.62 -9.04
C GLY A 246 -0.30 -24.25 -7.98
N ARG A 247 -0.76 -25.23 -7.18
CA ARG A 247 -1.77 -25.03 -6.15
C ARG A 247 -1.13 -25.00 -4.77
N LYS A 248 -1.60 -24.12 -3.91
CA LYS A 248 -1.18 -24.02 -2.49
C LYS A 248 -2.23 -24.71 -1.61
N PRO A 249 -1.85 -25.62 -0.71
CA PRO A 249 -2.78 -26.23 0.22
C PRO A 249 -3.04 -25.30 1.41
N VAL A 250 -4.31 -25.12 1.74
CA VAL A 250 -4.79 -24.45 2.95
C VAL A 250 -5.42 -25.50 3.83
N TYR A 251 -4.80 -25.79 4.95
CA TYR A 251 -5.31 -26.78 5.92
C TYR A 251 -6.25 -26.14 6.92
N LEU A 252 -7.23 -26.92 7.35
CA LEU A 252 -8.16 -26.61 8.41
C LEU A 252 -8.08 -27.70 9.48
N ALA A 253 -7.81 -27.30 10.71
CA ALA A 253 -7.95 -28.18 11.87
C ALA A 253 -8.98 -27.63 12.83
N VAL A 254 -9.80 -28.49 13.41
CA VAL A 254 -10.86 -28.17 14.37
C VAL A 254 -10.71 -29.04 15.59
N GLY A 255 -10.65 -28.44 16.77
CA GLY A 255 -10.48 -29.18 18.03
C GLY A 255 -9.17 -29.99 18.12
N GLY A 256 -8.11 -29.56 17.40
CA GLY A 256 -6.82 -30.24 17.38
C GLY A 256 -6.73 -31.41 16.39
N LYS A 257 -7.77 -31.68 15.60
CA LYS A 257 -7.76 -32.69 14.54
C LYS A 257 -7.78 -32.08 13.17
N LEU A 258 -7.07 -32.66 12.21
CA LEU A 258 -7.13 -32.24 10.83
C LEU A 258 -8.52 -32.51 10.24
N PHE A 259 -9.21 -31.46 9.87
CA PHE A 259 -10.59 -31.50 9.42
C PHE A 259 -10.69 -31.48 7.89
N GLY A 260 -9.95 -30.60 7.24
CA GLY A 260 -10.01 -30.42 5.80
C GLY A 260 -8.77 -29.75 5.19
N MET A 261 -8.74 -29.76 3.87
CA MET A 261 -7.74 -29.08 3.06
C MET A 261 -8.42 -28.47 1.85
N PHE A 262 -8.11 -27.23 1.58
CA PHE A 262 -8.54 -26.48 0.39
C PHE A 262 -7.34 -26.31 -0.55
N ALA A 263 -7.50 -26.61 -1.83
CA ALA A 263 -6.48 -26.40 -2.84
C ALA A 263 -6.76 -25.10 -3.58
N VAL A 264 -5.95 -24.09 -3.36
CA VAL A 264 -6.10 -22.75 -3.97
C VAL A 264 -4.96 -22.47 -4.96
N SER A 265 -5.23 -21.72 -6.01
CA SER A 265 -4.20 -21.17 -6.91
C SER A 265 -4.35 -19.66 -7.05
N TYR A 266 -3.23 -19.00 -7.33
CA TYR A 266 -3.14 -17.58 -7.52
C TYR A 266 -2.78 -17.30 -8.97
N HIS A 267 -3.55 -16.44 -9.62
CA HIS A 267 -3.37 -16.08 -11.02
C HIS A 267 -3.11 -14.57 -11.15
N PRO A 268 -2.30 -14.16 -12.11
CA PRO A 268 -2.05 -12.74 -12.33
C PRO A 268 -3.32 -12.06 -12.87
N ASP A 269 -3.48 -10.80 -12.49
CA ASP A 269 -4.33 -9.85 -13.19
C ASP A 269 -3.47 -9.05 -14.16
N GLU A 270 -3.82 -9.02 -15.43
CA GLU A 270 -3.03 -8.36 -16.48
C GLU A 270 -2.86 -6.85 -16.21
N THR A 271 -3.91 -6.20 -15.72
CA THR A 271 -3.85 -4.77 -15.39
C THR A 271 -2.89 -4.49 -14.24
N VAL A 272 -2.91 -5.36 -13.23
CA VAL A 272 -1.98 -5.27 -12.09
C VAL A 272 -0.56 -5.50 -12.58
N LYS A 273 -0.32 -6.52 -13.41
CA LYS A 273 0.99 -6.83 -13.96
C LYS A 273 1.58 -5.67 -14.74
N GLU A 274 0.82 -5.10 -15.68
CA GLU A 274 1.26 -3.92 -16.45
C GLU A 274 1.60 -2.73 -15.55
N ASN A 275 0.88 -2.53 -14.46
CA ASN A 275 1.14 -1.44 -13.53
C ASN A 275 2.38 -1.70 -12.66
N LEU A 276 2.62 -2.95 -12.25
CA LEU A 276 3.84 -3.34 -11.55
C LEU A 276 5.06 -3.13 -12.44
N ASP A 277 5.01 -3.58 -13.70
CA ASP A 277 6.09 -3.38 -14.68
C ASP A 277 6.44 -1.90 -14.83
N LYS A 278 5.43 -1.02 -14.96
CA LYS A 278 5.63 0.44 -15.03
C LYS A 278 6.28 1.03 -13.77
N LEU A 279 6.02 0.49 -12.60
CA LEU A 279 6.67 0.92 -11.35
C LEU A 279 8.13 0.50 -11.32
N ILE A 280 8.41 -0.73 -11.73
CA ILE A 280 9.78 -1.29 -11.78
C ILE A 280 10.63 -0.54 -12.81
N GLU A 281 10.10 -0.26 -13.99
CA GLU A 281 10.76 0.57 -15.02
C GLU A 281 11.17 1.96 -14.50
N ARG A 282 10.45 2.48 -13.50
CA ARG A 282 10.73 3.77 -12.85
C ARG A 282 11.60 3.67 -11.59
N ASP A 283 12.20 2.52 -11.34
CA ASP A 283 13.02 2.22 -10.14
C ASP A 283 12.26 2.46 -8.82
N VAL A 284 10.93 2.22 -8.83
CA VAL A 284 10.10 2.26 -7.62
C VAL A 284 10.08 0.87 -7.00
N ASN A 285 10.55 0.78 -5.76
CA ASN A 285 10.56 -0.48 -5.03
C ASN A 285 9.18 -0.80 -4.48
N ILE A 286 8.79 -2.06 -4.59
CA ILE A 286 7.50 -2.55 -4.13
C ILE A 286 7.69 -3.25 -2.79
N ILE A 287 6.91 -2.86 -1.80
CA ILE A 287 6.82 -3.51 -0.50
C ILE A 287 5.42 -4.10 -0.40
N LEU A 288 5.34 -5.40 -0.15
CA LEU A 288 4.06 -6.08 -0.02
C LEU A 288 3.75 -6.36 1.43
N SER A 289 2.58 -5.93 1.88
CA SER A 289 1.99 -6.35 3.15
C SER A 289 0.89 -7.38 2.88
N SER A 290 0.90 -8.47 3.62
CA SER A 290 -0.08 -9.54 3.45
C SER A 290 -0.46 -10.18 4.78
N THR A 291 -1.74 -10.45 4.93
CA THR A 291 -2.27 -11.35 5.95
C THR A 291 -2.56 -12.75 5.39
N ASP A 292 -2.34 -12.96 4.10
CA ASP A 292 -2.43 -14.28 3.49
C ASP A 292 -1.11 -15.03 3.63
N PHE A 293 -1.15 -16.11 4.37
CA PHE A 293 0.01 -16.93 4.70
C PHE A 293 0.57 -17.75 3.51
N ASN A 294 -0.16 -17.81 2.40
CA ASN A 294 0.31 -18.46 1.17
C ASN A 294 1.15 -17.53 0.28
N ILE A 295 1.05 -16.22 0.52
CA ILE A 295 1.76 -15.23 -0.27
C ILE A 295 3.18 -15.09 0.27
N ASP A 296 4.11 -15.62 -0.49
CA ASP A 296 5.55 -15.57 -0.28
C ASP A 296 6.24 -14.96 -1.52
N PRO A 297 7.51 -14.55 -1.43
CA PRO A 297 8.23 -13.98 -2.57
C PRO A 297 8.27 -14.91 -3.78
N ALA A 298 8.40 -16.22 -3.56
CA ALA A 298 8.45 -17.20 -4.64
C ALA A 298 7.12 -17.24 -5.41
N LEU A 299 5.99 -17.09 -4.71
CA LEU A 299 4.68 -17.00 -5.37
C LEU A 299 4.56 -15.72 -6.21
N ILE A 300 5.00 -14.58 -5.68
CA ILE A 300 4.95 -13.30 -6.40
C ILE A 300 5.82 -13.35 -7.65
N GLU A 301 7.05 -13.86 -7.53
CA GLU A 301 7.93 -14.08 -8.68
C GLU A 301 7.30 -15.03 -9.71
N GLN A 302 6.69 -16.13 -9.25
CA GLN A 302 6.01 -17.09 -10.15
C GLN A 302 4.82 -16.47 -10.87
N VAL A 303 4.01 -15.64 -10.19
CA VAL A 303 2.74 -15.10 -10.73
C VAL A 303 2.99 -13.86 -11.57
N TYR A 304 3.83 -12.94 -11.11
CA TYR A 304 4.02 -11.62 -11.73
C TYR A 304 5.39 -11.47 -12.40
N GLY A 305 6.38 -12.31 -12.07
CA GLY A 305 7.74 -12.22 -12.62
C GLY A 305 8.57 -11.10 -12.00
N VAL A 306 8.21 -10.65 -10.81
CA VAL A 306 8.82 -9.49 -10.13
C VAL A 306 9.35 -9.88 -8.74
#